data_626afcd76e1fefff759e54b1687aa7b8
#
_entry.id   626afcd76e1fefff759e54b1687aa7b8
#
_cell.length_a   1.000
_cell.length_b   1.000
_cell.length_c   1.000
_cell.angle_alpha   90.00
_cell.angle_beta   90.00
_cell.angle_gamma   90.00
#
_symmetry.space_group_name_H-M   'P 1'
#
loop_
_entity.id
_entity.type
_entity.pdbx_description
1 polymer ?
#
loop_
_entity_poly.entity_id
_entity_poly.type
_entity_poly.pdbx_seq_one_letter_code
_entity_poly.pdbx_strand_id
1 'polypeptide(L)'
;MEKVKLIILLFSLVVFSQSDSAINDDFKSIEKIADSLFKNKNFLEATNYYEKLAKAMPNDFDYSFKYAGSYGLYVESLPRLQQVKHIRQMIKRFETAFNLKNDDIEINRALLEIYLRVPRFFGGGNKKAKMILDNIYSISVEEGKKSELFYNSF
;
A
#
# COMPACT_ATOMS: atom_id res chain seq x y z
N MET A 1 -5.47 -18.40 -49.33
CA MET A 1 -5.11 -18.85 -47.97
C MET A 1 -4.45 -17.74 -47.12
N GLU A 2 -3.63 -16.85 -47.70
CA GLU A 2 -2.99 -15.76 -46.94
C GLU A 2 -3.97 -14.70 -46.43
N LYS A 3 -4.99 -14.32 -47.17
CA LYS A 3 -5.99 -13.33 -46.72
C LYS A 3 -6.79 -13.82 -45.50
N VAL A 4 -7.04 -15.11 -45.36
CA VAL A 4 -7.74 -15.68 -44.22
C VAL A 4 -6.88 -15.69 -42.98
N LYS A 5 -5.56 -15.93 -43.11
CA LYS A 5 -4.59 -15.85 -42.01
C LYS A 5 -4.47 -14.42 -41.47
N LEU A 6 -4.49 -13.43 -42.36
CA LEU A 6 -4.41 -12.03 -41.94
C LEU A 6 -5.66 -11.57 -41.17
N ILE A 7 -6.85 -12.02 -41.58
CA ILE A 7 -8.10 -11.71 -40.89
C ILE A 7 -8.14 -12.34 -39.50
N ILE A 8 -7.67 -13.59 -39.35
CA ILE A 8 -7.59 -14.26 -38.03
C ILE A 8 -6.63 -13.54 -37.11
N LEU A 9 -5.50 -13.06 -37.62
CA LEU A 9 -4.48 -12.32 -36.84
C LEU A 9 -5.02 -10.95 -36.40
N LEU A 10 -5.74 -10.24 -37.23
CA LEU A 10 -6.41 -8.98 -36.88
C LEU A 10 -7.54 -9.18 -35.87
N PHE A 11 -8.30 -10.25 -35.97
CA PHE A 11 -9.40 -10.58 -35.06
C PHE A 11 -8.85 -10.95 -33.67
N SER A 12 -7.73 -11.67 -33.57
CA SER A 12 -7.07 -12.00 -32.31
C SER A 12 -6.50 -10.77 -31.60
N LEU A 13 -6.00 -9.78 -32.33
CA LEU A 13 -5.52 -8.51 -31.78
C LEU A 13 -6.67 -7.64 -31.22
N VAL A 14 -7.81 -7.61 -31.87
CA VAL A 14 -8.99 -6.85 -31.41
C VAL A 14 -9.60 -7.48 -30.16
N VAL A 15 -9.68 -8.81 -30.09
CA VAL A 15 -10.21 -9.51 -28.89
C VAL A 15 -9.28 -9.32 -27.69
N PHE A 16 -7.96 -9.34 -27.88
CA PHE A 16 -6.98 -9.09 -26.82
C PHE A 16 -7.09 -7.65 -26.29
N SER A 17 -7.22 -6.65 -27.15
CA SER A 17 -7.39 -5.24 -26.76
C SER A 17 -8.71 -4.97 -26.01
N GLN A 18 -9.79 -5.69 -26.30
CA GLN A 18 -11.06 -5.55 -25.60
C GLN A 18 -11.06 -6.20 -24.20
N SER A 19 -10.31 -7.29 -24.01
CA SER A 19 -10.19 -7.93 -22.71
C SER A 19 -9.44 -7.04 -21.70
N ASP A 20 -8.37 -6.37 -22.13
CA ASP A 20 -7.58 -5.50 -21.26
C ASP A 20 -8.35 -4.24 -20.81
N SER A 21 -9.18 -3.66 -21.68
CA SER A 21 -10.02 -2.52 -21.32
C SER A 21 -11.12 -2.89 -20.33
N ALA A 22 -11.78 -4.03 -20.52
CA ALA A 22 -12.83 -4.51 -19.61
C ALA A 22 -12.28 -4.85 -18.22
N ILE A 23 -11.11 -5.48 -18.12
CA ILE A 23 -10.42 -5.78 -16.86
C ILE A 23 -10.02 -4.48 -16.14
N ASN A 24 -9.51 -3.49 -16.87
CA ASN A 24 -9.11 -2.21 -16.29
C ASN A 24 -10.32 -1.41 -15.76
N ASP A 25 -11.45 -1.46 -16.44
CA ASP A 25 -12.69 -0.83 -15.99
C ASP A 25 -13.27 -1.50 -14.74
N ASP A 26 -13.11 -2.81 -14.59
CA ASP A 26 -13.48 -3.55 -13.38
C ASP A 26 -12.60 -3.13 -12.19
N PHE A 27 -11.28 -3.02 -12.35
CA PHE A 27 -10.39 -2.54 -11.29
C PHE A 27 -10.68 -1.10 -10.86
N LYS A 28 -10.98 -0.19 -11.79
CA LYS A 28 -11.40 1.17 -11.47
C LYS A 28 -12.72 1.21 -10.69
N SER A 29 -13.64 0.32 -10.99
CA SER A 29 -14.91 0.23 -10.26
C SER A 29 -14.68 -0.25 -8.82
N ILE A 30 -13.83 -1.27 -8.63
CA ILE A 30 -13.42 -1.79 -7.33
C ILE A 30 -12.70 -0.69 -6.52
N GLU A 31 -11.80 0.07 -7.15
CA GLU A 31 -11.10 1.18 -6.51
C GLU A 31 -12.06 2.27 -6.03
N LYS A 32 -13.02 2.70 -6.86
CA LYS A 32 -14.03 3.69 -6.47
C LYS A 32 -14.85 3.24 -5.25
N ILE A 33 -15.19 1.95 -5.17
CA ILE A 33 -15.90 1.39 -4.01
C ILE A 33 -14.98 1.46 -2.78
N ALA A 34 -13.72 1.03 -2.91
CA ALA A 34 -12.74 1.07 -1.83
C ALA A 34 -12.51 2.48 -1.30
N ASP A 35 -12.29 3.45 -2.22
CA ASP A 35 -12.10 4.86 -1.88
C ASP A 35 -13.33 5.46 -1.17
N SER A 36 -14.55 5.11 -1.61
CA SER A 36 -15.78 5.53 -0.96
C SER A 36 -15.91 4.98 0.46
N LEU A 37 -15.64 3.69 0.64
CA LEU A 37 -15.65 3.04 1.95
C LEU A 37 -14.60 3.66 2.89
N PHE A 38 -13.39 3.90 2.38
CA PHE A 38 -12.31 4.55 3.12
C PHE A 38 -12.69 5.97 3.57
N LYS A 39 -13.25 6.77 2.68
CA LYS A 39 -13.75 8.13 2.97
C LYS A 39 -14.85 8.11 4.04
N ASN A 40 -15.69 7.10 4.04
CA ASN A 40 -16.75 6.90 5.02
C ASN A 40 -16.26 6.23 6.33
N LYS A 41 -14.93 6.07 6.50
CA LYS A 41 -14.27 5.43 7.65
C LYS A 41 -14.66 3.95 7.86
N ASN A 42 -15.16 3.29 6.83
CA ASN A 42 -15.43 1.87 6.83
C ASN A 42 -14.14 1.10 6.46
N PHE A 43 -13.13 1.23 7.32
CA PHE A 43 -11.76 0.82 7.02
C PHE A 43 -11.60 -0.68 6.79
N LEU A 44 -12.35 -1.52 7.51
CA LEU A 44 -12.28 -2.97 7.33
C LEU A 44 -12.74 -3.38 5.93
N GLU A 45 -13.88 -2.86 5.50
CA GLU A 45 -14.41 -3.17 4.16
C GLU A 45 -13.53 -2.56 3.06
N ALA A 46 -13.08 -1.30 3.23
CA ALA A 46 -12.13 -0.68 2.31
C ALA A 46 -10.87 -1.56 2.16
N THR A 47 -10.34 -2.09 3.28
CA THR A 47 -9.19 -3.01 3.28
C THR A 47 -9.44 -4.23 2.41
N ASN A 48 -10.63 -4.84 2.49
CA ASN A 48 -10.97 -6.04 1.70
C ASN A 48 -10.99 -5.75 0.19
N TYR A 49 -11.42 -4.56 -0.22
CA TYR A 49 -11.40 -4.15 -1.63
C TYR A 49 -9.99 -3.80 -2.10
N TYR A 50 -9.21 -3.04 -1.32
CA TYR A 50 -7.82 -2.76 -1.67
C TYR A 50 -6.95 -4.02 -1.68
N GLU A 51 -7.24 -5.01 -0.83
CA GLU A 51 -6.56 -6.31 -0.86
C GLU A 51 -6.75 -7.02 -2.21
N LYS A 52 -7.96 -6.98 -2.78
CA LYS A 52 -8.24 -7.56 -4.10
C LYS A 52 -7.40 -6.87 -5.18
N LEU A 53 -7.31 -5.53 -5.16
CA LEU A 53 -6.51 -4.75 -6.10
C LEU A 53 -5.01 -5.04 -5.93
N ALA A 54 -4.49 -5.02 -4.72
CA ALA A 54 -3.09 -5.31 -4.43
C ALA A 54 -2.69 -6.76 -4.80
N LYS A 55 -3.62 -7.73 -4.67
CA LYS A 55 -3.38 -9.11 -5.13
C LYS A 55 -3.41 -9.25 -6.65
N ALA A 56 -4.28 -8.51 -7.32
CA ALA A 56 -4.36 -8.51 -8.78
C ALA A 56 -3.17 -7.80 -9.43
N MET A 57 -2.66 -6.75 -8.77
CA MET A 57 -1.52 -5.95 -9.22
C MET A 57 -0.42 -5.90 -8.14
N PRO A 58 0.32 -6.99 -7.92
CA PRO A 58 1.23 -7.13 -6.78
C PRO A 58 2.45 -6.20 -6.82
N ASN A 59 2.76 -5.64 -7.98
CA ASN A 59 3.86 -4.70 -8.18
C ASN A 59 3.39 -3.22 -8.21
N ASP A 60 2.10 -2.98 -7.99
CA ASP A 60 1.55 -1.64 -7.92
C ASP A 60 1.70 -1.09 -6.50
N PHE A 61 2.50 -0.02 -6.38
CA PHE A 61 2.75 0.64 -5.09
C PHE A 61 1.48 1.27 -4.52
N ASP A 62 0.68 1.94 -5.35
CA ASP A 62 -0.47 2.71 -4.87
C ASP A 62 -1.52 1.78 -4.24
N TYR A 63 -1.82 0.65 -4.89
CA TYR A 63 -2.73 -0.35 -4.32
C TYR A 63 -2.15 -1.02 -3.09
N SER A 64 -0.85 -1.32 -3.07
CA SER A 64 -0.18 -1.88 -1.91
C SER A 64 -0.21 -0.91 -0.73
N PHE A 65 0.02 0.39 -0.97
CA PHE A 65 0.02 1.42 0.05
C PHE A 65 -1.40 1.72 0.57
N LYS A 66 -2.39 1.84 -0.32
CA LYS A 66 -3.81 1.97 0.07
C LYS A 66 -4.28 0.78 0.93
N TYR A 67 -3.86 -0.44 0.57
CA TYR A 67 -4.15 -1.65 1.35
C TYR A 67 -3.52 -1.59 2.75
N ALA A 68 -2.24 -1.21 2.85
CA ALA A 68 -1.56 -1.07 4.12
C ALA A 68 -2.19 0.02 4.99
N GLY A 69 -2.46 1.19 4.41
CA GLY A 69 -3.04 2.34 5.11
C GLY A 69 -4.46 2.08 5.63
N SER A 70 -5.33 1.50 4.80
CA SER A 70 -6.69 1.15 5.22
C SER A 70 -6.70 0.13 6.36
N TYR A 71 -5.82 -0.88 6.29
CA TYR A 71 -5.67 -1.84 7.38
C TYR A 71 -5.07 -1.21 8.65
N GLY A 72 -4.12 -0.29 8.50
CA GLY A 72 -3.56 0.46 9.64
C GLY A 72 -4.65 1.22 10.40
N LEU A 73 -5.50 1.96 9.69
CA LEU A 73 -6.62 2.70 10.28
C LEU A 73 -7.69 1.77 10.86
N TYR A 74 -7.94 0.61 10.24
CA TYR A 74 -8.80 -0.41 10.85
C TYR A 74 -8.23 -0.88 12.18
N VAL A 75 -6.94 -1.22 12.25
CA VAL A 75 -6.28 -1.67 13.48
C VAL A 75 -6.33 -0.58 14.54
N GLU A 76 -6.09 0.68 14.17
CA GLU A 76 -6.16 1.83 15.09
C GLU A 76 -7.57 2.02 15.68
N SER A 77 -8.61 1.71 14.91
CA SER A 77 -10.00 1.80 15.35
C SER A 77 -10.41 0.72 16.38
N LEU A 78 -9.60 -0.34 16.52
CA LEU A 78 -9.88 -1.43 17.46
C LEU A 78 -9.48 -1.08 18.90
N PRO A 79 -10.12 -1.69 19.92
CA PRO A 79 -9.64 -1.63 21.29
C PRO A 79 -8.19 -2.14 21.40
N ARG A 80 -7.37 -1.50 22.25
CA ARG A 80 -5.91 -1.77 22.37
C ARG A 80 -5.53 -3.25 22.46
N LEU A 81 -6.29 -4.03 23.23
CA LEU A 81 -6.03 -5.47 23.37
C LEU A 81 -6.26 -6.26 22.07
N GLN A 82 -7.17 -5.78 21.22
CA GLN A 82 -7.42 -6.40 19.91
C GLN A 82 -6.35 -5.98 18.90
N GLN A 83 -5.85 -4.74 18.96
CA GLN A 83 -4.79 -4.26 18.08
C GLN A 83 -3.56 -5.17 18.08
N VAL A 84 -3.18 -5.71 19.25
CA VAL A 84 -1.99 -6.56 19.43
C VAL A 84 -1.96 -7.74 18.45
N LYS A 85 -3.11 -8.34 18.15
CA LYS A 85 -3.21 -9.47 17.21
C LYS A 85 -2.90 -9.08 15.76
N HIS A 86 -3.07 -7.81 15.42
CA HIS A 86 -2.97 -7.27 14.06
C HIS A 86 -1.64 -6.55 13.78
N ILE A 87 -0.89 -6.14 14.81
CA ILE A 87 0.30 -5.29 14.68
C ILE A 87 1.32 -5.88 13.70
N ARG A 88 1.69 -7.15 13.83
CA ARG A 88 2.70 -7.76 12.95
C ARG A 88 2.25 -7.80 11.50
N GLN A 89 0.96 -8.06 11.27
CA GLN A 89 0.39 -8.09 9.93
C GLN A 89 0.31 -6.68 9.32
N MET A 90 -0.03 -5.68 10.15
CA MET A 90 0.00 -4.27 9.75
C MET A 90 1.42 -3.86 9.29
N ILE A 91 2.43 -4.09 10.12
CA ILE A 91 3.82 -3.78 9.77
C ILE A 91 4.21 -4.45 8.45
N LYS A 92 3.91 -5.74 8.28
CA LYS A 92 4.26 -6.48 7.06
C LYS A 92 3.65 -5.84 5.80
N ARG A 93 2.41 -5.33 5.86
CA ARG A 93 1.78 -4.65 4.73
C ARG A 93 2.49 -3.35 4.36
N PHE A 94 2.85 -2.54 5.36
CA PHE A 94 3.62 -1.32 5.11
C PHE A 94 5.03 -1.63 4.59
N GLU A 95 5.71 -2.64 5.14
CA GLU A 95 7.01 -3.11 4.62
C GLU A 95 6.89 -3.62 3.17
N THR A 96 5.77 -4.27 2.79
CA THR A 96 5.53 -4.69 1.41
C THR A 96 5.42 -3.50 0.47
N ALA A 97 4.65 -2.47 0.83
CA ALA A 97 4.56 -1.24 0.03
C ALA A 97 5.90 -0.51 -0.06
N PHE A 98 6.64 -0.41 1.05
CA PHE A 98 7.97 0.18 1.08
C PHE A 98 8.96 -0.51 0.14
N ASN A 99 8.91 -1.84 0.05
CA ASN A 99 9.78 -2.60 -0.86
C ASN A 99 9.47 -2.35 -2.34
N LEU A 100 8.25 -1.89 -2.67
CA LEU A 100 7.89 -1.50 -4.03
C LEU A 100 8.38 -0.09 -4.38
N LYS A 101 8.42 0.83 -3.39
CA LYS A 101 8.82 2.23 -3.62
C LYS A 101 9.42 2.82 -2.35
N ASN A 102 10.68 2.50 -2.08
CA ASN A 102 11.37 2.92 -0.86
C ASN A 102 11.79 4.40 -0.85
N ASP A 103 11.69 5.09 -1.97
CA ASP A 103 11.95 6.51 -2.14
C ASP A 103 10.69 7.40 -1.99
N ASP A 104 9.53 6.82 -1.73
CA ASP A 104 8.32 7.57 -1.44
C ASP A 104 8.31 8.07 0.01
N ILE A 105 8.10 9.36 0.20
CA ILE A 105 8.16 10.00 1.53
C ILE A 105 7.04 9.55 2.45
N GLU A 106 5.83 9.33 1.92
CA GLU A 106 4.66 9.02 2.74
C GLU A 106 4.76 7.62 3.36
N ILE A 107 5.22 6.62 2.57
CA ILE A 107 5.44 5.27 3.13
C ILE A 107 6.57 5.26 4.16
N ASN A 108 7.63 6.04 3.95
CA ASN A 108 8.71 6.19 4.90
C ASN A 108 8.23 6.82 6.21
N ARG A 109 7.45 7.90 6.15
CA ARG A 109 6.86 8.54 7.33
C ARG A 109 5.94 7.59 8.11
N ALA A 110 5.10 6.84 7.40
CA ALA A 110 4.22 5.84 8.00
C ALA A 110 5.03 4.76 8.74
N LEU A 111 6.08 4.22 8.12
CA LEU A 111 6.95 3.23 8.77
C LEU A 111 7.75 3.79 9.94
N LEU A 112 8.24 5.03 9.83
CA LEU A 112 8.92 5.72 10.93
C LEU A 112 8.00 5.78 12.15
N GLU A 113 6.78 6.27 11.98
CA GLU A 113 5.79 6.35 13.07
C GLU A 113 5.46 4.98 13.66
N ILE A 114 5.18 4.00 12.80
CA ILE A 114 4.88 2.63 13.23
C ILE A 114 6.03 2.06 14.06
N TYR A 115 7.28 2.18 13.60
CA TYR A 115 8.43 1.62 14.31
C TYR A 115 8.71 2.32 15.63
N LEU A 116 8.43 3.61 15.75
CA LEU A 116 8.56 4.35 17.01
C LEU A 116 7.48 3.93 18.03
N ARG A 117 6.23 3.77 17.57
CA ARG A 117 5.11 3.43 18.45
C ARG A 117 5.06 1.95 18.85
N VAL A 118 5.58 1.07 18.00
CA VAL A 118 5.50 -0.39 18.21
C VAL A 118 6.77 -0.92 18.88
N PRO A 119 6.66 -1.63 20.02
CA PRO A 119 7.80 -2.27 20.67
C PRO A 119 8.54 -3.26 19.77
N ARG A 120 9.84 -3.43 20.00
CA ARG A 120 10.73 -4.29 19.22
C ARG A 120 10.22 -5.74 19.06
N PHE A 121 9.66 -6.32 20.12
CA PHE A 121 9.20 -7.71 20.09
C PHE A 121 7.95 -7.92 19.22
N PHE A 122 7.23 -6.85 18.88
CA PHE A 122 6.15 -6.87 17.88
C PHE A 122 6.61 -6.48 16.47
N GLY A 123 7.88 -6.18 16.28
CA GLY A 123 8.46 -5.87 14.98
C GLY A 123 8.80 -4.40 14.73
N GLY A 124 8.56 -3.50 15.71
CA GLY A 124 8.97 -2.10 15.70
C GLY A 124 10.35 -1.85 16.33
N GLY A 125 10.52 -0.70 16.94
CA GLY A 125 11.66 -0.29 17.74
C GLY A 125 12.64 0.67 17.07
N ASN A 126 13.38 1.41 17.91
CA ASN A 126 14.23 2.54 17.49
C ASN A 126 15.27 2.20 16.41
N LYS A 127 15.81 0.97 16.37
CA LYS A 127 16.77 0.58 15.33
C LYS A 127 16.16 0.66 13.93
N LYS A 128 14.95 0.12 13.77
CA LYS A 128 14.22 0.19 12.49
C LYS A 128 13.79 1.63 12.18
N ALA A 129 13.29 2.35 13.18
CA ALA A 129 12.91 3.75 13.03
C ALA A 129 14.09 4.61 12.55
N LYS A 130 15.29 4.40 13.11
CA LYS A 130 16.50 5.11 12.69
C LYS A 130 16.87 4.81 11.24
N MET A 131 16.77 3.56 10.81
CA MET A 131 17.02 3.18 9.40
C MET A 131 16.07 3.90 8.44
N ILE A 132 14.80 4.02 8.80
CA ILE A 132 13.82 4.76 7.99
C ILE A 132 14.11 6.26 7.99
N LEU A 133 14.47 6.83 9.13
CA LEU A 133 14.88 8.25 9.21
C LEU A 133 16.08 8.54 8.30
N ASP A 134 17.10 7.66 8.32
CA ASP A 134 18.27 7.80 7.45
C ASP A 134 17.88 7.69 5.96
N ASN A 135 16.91 6.82 5.63
CA ASN A 135 16.36 6.74 4.28
C ASN A 135 15.63 8.03 3.87
N ILE A 136 14.81 8.61 4.75
CA ILE A 136 14.14 9.90 4.48
C ILE A 136 15.17 11.01 4.21
N TYR A 137 16.26 11.07 4.98
CA TYR A 137 17.36 12.01 4.75
C TYR A 137 18.03 11.82 3.38
N SER A 138 18.16 10.58 2.92
CA SER A 138 18.72 10.29 1.60
C SER A 138 17.83 10.75 0.44
N ILE A 139 16.51 10.78 0.66
CA ILE A 139 15.52 11.25 -0.33
C ILE A 139 15.45 12.79 -0.31
N SER A 140 15.33 13.38 0.88
CA SER A 140 15.20 14.82 1.07
C SER A 140 15.72 15.25 2.43
N VAL A 141 16.71 16.14 2.43
CA VAL A 141 17.26 16.72 3.68
C VAL A 141 16.20 17.50 4.45
N GLU A 142 15.31 18.21 3.76
CA GLU A 142 14.22 18.96 4.40
C GLU A 142 13.24 18.04 5.12
N GLU A 143 12.81 16.98 4.46
CA GLU A 143 11.90 15.96 5.03
C GLU A 143 12.59 15.18 6.15
N GLY A 144 13.88 14.89 6.00
CA GLY A 144 14.72 14.30 7.04
C GLY A 144 14.71 15.12 8.33
N LYS A 145 14.93 16.44 8.24
CA LYS A 145 14.88 17.34 9.40
C LYS A 145 13.51 17.37 10.06
N LYS A 146 12.42 17.41 9.29
CA LYS A 146 11.05 17.35 9.83
C LYS A 146 10.80 16.03 10.55
N SER A 147 11.21 14.93 9.95
CA SER A 147 11.05 13.59 10.51
C SER A 147 11.94 13.35 11.74
N GLU A 148 13.11 13.98 11.84
CA GLU A 148 13.99 13.90 12.99
C GLU A 148 13.39 14.61 14.21
N LEU A 149 12.71 15.75 14.03
CA LEU A 149 11.97 16.39 15.11
C LEU A 149 10.91 15.45 15.70
N PHE A 150 10.20 14.74 14.83
CA PHE A 150 9.24 13.73 15.25
C PHE A 150 9.91 12.54 15.94
N TYR A 151 11.02 12.02 15.39
CA TYR A 151 11.80 10.93 15.97
C TYR A 151 12.29 11.25 17.38
N ASN A 152 12.79 12.46 17.61
CA ASN A 152 13.33 12.91 18.90
C ASN A 152 12.23 13.20 19.95
N SER A 153 10.97 13.20 19.56
CA SER A 153 9.83 13.37 20.47
C SER A 153 9.38 12.07 21.16
N PHE A 154 9.96 10.91 20.77
CA PHE A 154 9.71 9.57 21.34
C PHE A 154 10.85 9.11 22.21
#